data_7938c693b3a36ad2a5a6636a9e4b3740
#
_entry.id   7938c693b3a36ad2a5a6636a9e4b3740
#
_cell.length_a   1.000
_cell.length_b   1.000
_cell.length_c   1.000
_cell.angle_alpha   90.00
_cell.angle_beta   90.00
_cell.angle_gamma   90.00
#
_symmetry.space_group_name_H-M   'P 1'
#
loop_
_entity.id
_entity.type
_entity.pdbx_description
1 polymer ?
#
loop_
_entity_poly.entity_id
_entity_poly.type
_entity_poly.pdbx_seq_one_letter_code
_entity_poly.pdbx_strand_id
1 'polypeptide(L)'
;MFSSINRLPLIQNYFTLLIALIPVSFIAGNLVINLNVFLIIVSSLLIFGREIVKIKIIFLDKLFFLFFLFIIFSALHNDIYFITNDLFPEDFKTLKKSFLFLRYLFLYFSLRFLIEKKIINLKFFFISCLFSTLFVSLDIFYQFIFGKDIFGFVPTTRKFSGPFNDELIAGGYLLRFSIFSFFLIPIFYRKYYNKIFLYFLPMLLIIFLIGMILAGNRMPFIMYMFTLSLLTVFHQNLRKYFFILATVVLIVFSLIYKFNSIVKDNFDNFYSQVSKIIVITYNKDFQNNNQPTYFKEFYSFYDTWLLNKYIGGGIKNFWYYCHVEQTKKTGKLKVCNTHPHNYYLEILTELGLIGLILALTIIIIILYQTFYKKYFTSSSLKNNNLITPFIFLFISEIFPIKGTGSFFTTNNATYLFFIIAVLIGLTRKNNFIENKK
;
A
#
# COMPACT_ATOMS: atom_id res chain seq x y z
N MET A 1 7.99 -20.45 -36.89
CA MET A 1 8.94 -20.38 -35.75
C MET A 1 9.88 -19.17 -35.83
N PHE A 2 10.23 -18.65 -37.01
CA PHE A 2 11.15 -17.51 -37.22
C PHE A 2 10.55 -16.11 -36.97
N SER A 3 9.23 -15.97 -36.89
CA SER A 3 8.56 -14.66 -36.61
C SER A 3 8.47 -14.29 -35.14
N SER A 4 8.76 -15.21 -34.22
CA SER A 4 8.63 -14.99 -32.76
C SER A 4 9.85 -14.31 -32.12
N ILE A 5 11.04 -14.45 -32.69
CA ILE A 5 12.29 -13.92 -32.12
C ILE A 5 12.36 -12.39 -32.24
N ASN A 6 11.87 -11.82 -33.36
CA ASN A 6 11.85 -10.35 -33.54
C ASN A 6 10.80 -9.63 -32.74
N ARG A 7 9.78 -10.33 -32.18
CA ARG A 7 8.72 -9.72 -31.35
C ARG A 7 9.04 -9.66 -29.86
N LEU A 8 10.03 -10.46 -29.40
CA LEU A 8 10.38 -10.55 -27.98
C LEU A 8 10.77 -9.20 -27.35
N PRO A 9 11.66 -8.39 -27.97
CA PRO A 9 12.02 -7.09 -27.41
C PRO A 9 10.85 -6.10 -27.39
N LEU A 10 9.94 -6.16 -28.35
CA LEU A 10 8.76 -5.32 -28.41
C LEU A 10 7.78 -5.64 -27.26
N ILE A 11 7.55 -6.93 -27.01
CA ILE A 11 6.74 -7.42 -25.88
C ILE A 11 7.36 -7.02 -24.56
N GLN A 12 8.69 -7.14 -24.42
CA GLN A 12 9.41 -6.70 -23.22
C GLN A 12 9.27 -5.20 -22.98
N ASN A 13 9.42 -4.39 -24.01
CA ASN A 13 9.24 -2.93 -23.91
C ASN A 13 7.81 -2.57 -23.55
N TYR A 14 6.82 -3.23 -24.11
CA TYR A 14 5.40 -3.01 -23.83
C TYR A 14 5.08 -3.27 -22.35
N PHE A 15 5.40 -4.45 -21.81
CA PHE A 15 5.15 -4.74 -20.40
C PHE A 15 5.99 -3.88 -19.45
N THR A 16 7.23 -3.57 -19.84
CA THR A 16 8.08 -2.65 -19.08
C THR A 16 7.45 -1.25 -18.98
N LEU A 17 6.86 -0.77 -20.08
CA LEU A 17 6.13 0.51 -20.10
C LEU A 17 4.90 0.48 -19.19
N LEU A 18 4.06 -0.56 -19.28
CA LEU A 18 2.87 -0.69 -18.42
C LEU A 18 3.24 -0.67 -16.92
N ILE A 19 4.34 -1.35 -16.55
CA ILE A 19 4.82 -1.32 -15.18
C ILE A 19 5.40 0.04 -14.79
N ALA A 20 6.11 0.69 -15.69
CA ALA A 20 6.63 2.04 -15.47
C ALA A 20 5.51 3.09 -15.35
N LEU A 21 4.34 2.85 -15.94
CA LEU A 21 3.18 3.73 -15.83
C LEU A 21 2.42 3.56 -14.49
N ILE A 22 2.72 2.56 -13.65
CA ILE A 22 2.01 2.38 -12.38
C ILE A 22 2.07 3.63 -11.50
N PRO A 23 3.23 4.25 -11.18
CA PRO A 23 3.27 5.46 -10.35
C PRO A 23 2.46 6.61 -10.95
N VAL A 24 2.53 6.80 -12.27
CA VAL A 24 1.77 7.84 -12.99
C VAL A 24 0.26 7.57 -12.93
N SER A 25 -0.16 6.31 -13.08
CA SER A 25 -1.57 5.94 -13.00
C SER A 25 -2.21 6.25 -11.64
N PHE A 26 -1.41 6.19 -10.56
CA PHE A 26 -1.87 6.59 -9.22
C PHE A 26 -2.09 8.11 -9.09
N ILE A 27 -1.38 8.93 -9.84
CA ILE A 27 -1.64 10.38 -9.91
C ILE A 27 -2.90 10.65 -10.75
N ALA A 28 -3.04 9.93 -11.86
CA ALA A 28 -4.15 10.13 -12.80
C ALA A 28 -5.51 9.58 -12.29
N GLY A 29 -5.52 8.83 -11.19
CA GLY A 29 -6.73 8.37 -10.50
C GLY A 29 -7.19 6.96 -10.84
N ASN A 30 -8.28 6.56 -10.18
CA ASN A 30 -8.77 5.18 -10.15
C ASN A 30 -9.10 4.58 -11.53
N LEU A 31 -9.59 5.40 -12.48
CA LEU A 31 -9.89 4.93 -13.83
C LEU A 31 -8.62 4.46 -14.55
N VAL A 32 -7.57 5.28 -14.49
CA VAL A 32 -6.29 4.98 -15.16
C VAL A 32 -5.58 3.79 -14.51
N ILE A 33 -5.66 3.67 -13.17
CA ILE A 33 -5.17 2.48 -12.46
C ILE A 33 -5.87 1.21 -12.95
N ASN A 34 -7.21 1.23 -13.02
CA ASN A 34 -7.99 0.09 -13.47
C ASN A 34 -7.66 -0.28 -14.92
N LEU A 35 -7.52 0.71 -15.80
CA LEU A 35 -7.13 0.50 -17.21
C LEU A 35 -5.74 -0.13 -17.30
N ASN A 36 -4.75 0.39 -16.56
CA ASN A 36 -3.40 -0.16 -16.56
C ASN A 36 -3.37 -1.61 -16.04
N VAL A 37 -4.07 -1.90 -14.93
CA VAL A 37 -4.22 -3.25 -14.38
C VAL A 37 -4.88 -4.18 -15.41
N PHE A 38 -5.95 -3.74 -16.05
CA PHE A 38 -6.65 -4.49 -17.09
C PHE A 38 -5.72 -4.81 -18.28
N LEU A 39 -4.99 -3.82 -18.78
CA LEU A 39 -4.04 -4.01 -19.87
C LEU A 39 -2.93 -5.01 -19.49
N ILE A 40 -2.37 -4.94 -18.28
CA ILE A 40 -1.37 -5.90 -17.80
C ILE A 40 -1.97 -7.32 -17.81
N ILE A 41 -3.16 -7.52 -17.24
CA ILE A 41 -3.80 -8.83 -17.12
C ILE A 41 -4.13 -9.39 -18.51
N VAL A 42 -4.90 -8.64 -19.30
CA VAL A 42 -5.41 -9.12 -20.58
C VAL A 42 -4.27 -9.39 -21.56
N SER A 43 -3.31 -8.47 -21.69
CA SER A 43 -2.16 -8.68 -22.59
C SER A 43 -1.32 -9.86 -22.16
N SER A 44 -1.08 -10.06 -20.85
CA SER A 44 -0.30 -11.20 -20.37
C SER A 44 -1.03 -12.53 -20.60
N LEU A 45 -2.35 -12.58 -20.44
CA LEU A 45 -3.15 -13.78 -20.72
C LEU A 45 -3.24 -14.08 -22.22
N LEU A 46 -3.39 -13.07 -23.07
CA LEU A 46 -3.43 -13.26 -24.52
C LEU A 46 -2.09 -13.73 -25.08
N ILE A 47 -0.98 -13.16 -24.59
CA ILE A 47 0.36 -13.48 -25.12
C ILE A 47 0.94 -14.75 -24.50
N PHE A 48 0.76 -14.93 -23.18
CA PHE A 48 1.42 -15.97 -22.39
C PHE A 48 0.44 -16.88 -21.62
N GLY A 49 -0.86 -16.87 -21.91
CA GLY A 49 -1.86 -17.58 -21.11
C GLY A 49 -1.53 -19.07 -20.89
N ARG A 50 -1.11 -19.79 -21.94
CA ARG A 50 -0.68 -21.19 -21.82
C ARG A 50 0.52 -21.39 -20.92
N GLU A 51 1.43 -20.41 -20.87
CA GLU A 51 2.64 -20.48 -20.05
C GLU A 51 2.36 -20.05 -18.61
N ILE A 52 1.45 -19.09 -18.41
CA ILE A 52 0.99 -18.67 -17.07
C ILE A 52 0.32 -19.83 -16.35
N VAL A 53 -0.53 -20.60 -17.04
CA VAL A 53 -1.19 -21.78 -16.44
C VAL A 53 -0.19 -22.89 -16.06
N LYS A 54 0.96 -22.97 -16.79
CA LYS A 54 2.04 -23.92 -16.50
C LYS A 54 3.02 -23.46 -15.42
N ILE A 55 2.82 -22.30 -14.81
CA ILE A 55 3.65 -21.85 -13.69
C ILE A 55 3.62 -22.90 -12.57
N LYS A 56 4.78 -23.19 -12.00
CA LYS A 56 4.86 -24.03 -10.81
C LYS A 56 4.12 -23.37 -9.64
N ILE A 57 2.97 -23.94 -9.29
CA ILE A 57 2.16 -23.50 -8.14
C ILE A 57 2.94 -23.80 -6.87
N ILE A 58 3.07 -22.79 -5.99
CA ILE A 58 3.68 -22.89 -4.68
C ILE A 58 2.61 -22.85 -3.59
N PHE A 59 3.00 -23.17 -2.36
CA PHE A 59 2.07 -23.18 -1.22
C PHE A 59 1.36 -21.83 -1.03
N LEU A 60 2.07 -20.71 -1.20
CA LEU A 60 1.49 -19.37 -1.13
C LEU A 60 0.39 -19.14 -2.18
N ASP A 61 0.55 -19.68 -3.39
CA ASP A 61 -0.50 -19.54 -4.43
C ASP A 61 -1.79 -20.26 -4.03
N LYS A 62 -1.66 -21.45 -3.42
CA LYS A 62 -2.81 -22.20 -2.89
C LYS A 62 -3.54 -21.40 -1.81
N LEU A 63 -2.80 -20.70 -0.95
CA LEU A 63 -3.40 -19.82 0.05
C LEU A 63 -4.09 -18.59 -0.58
N PHE A 64 -3.53 -18.01 -1.64
CA PHE A 64 -4.22 -16.96 -2.39
C PHE A 64 -5.51 -17.48 -3.02
N PHE A 65 -5.49 -18.64 -3.67
CA PHE A 65 -6.72 -19.24 -4.20
C PHE A 65 -7.76 -19.45 -3.09
N LEU A 66 -7.34 -20.00 -1.94
CA LEU A 66 -8.23 -20.21 -0.81
C LEU A 66 -8.80 -18.89 -0.27
N PHE A 67 -7.97 -17.85 -0.14
CA PHE A 67 -8.41 -16.53 0.31
C PHE A 67 -9.43 -15.90 -0.64
N PHE A 68 -9.19 -15.93 -1.96
CA PHE A 68 -10.15 -15.40 -2.94
C PHE A 68 -11.43 -16.23 -3.04
N LEU A 69 -11.34 -17.56 -2.94
CA LEU A 69 -12.52 -18.42 -2.84
C LEU A 69 -13.33 -18.12 -1.58
N PHE A 70 -12.65 -17.85 -0.46
CA PHE A 70 -13.32 -17.48 0.79
C PHE A 70 -14.00 -16.10 0.68
N ILE A 71 -13.42 -15.13 -0.03
CA ILE A 71 -14.06 -13.84 -0.32
C ILE A 71 -15.39 -14.07 -1.07
N ILE A 72 -15.39 -14.91 -2.10
CA ILE A 72 -16.60 -15.23 -2.88
C ILE A 72 -17.62 -15.97 -2.00
N PHE A 73 -17.17 -16.93 -1.22
CA PHE A 73 -18.03 -17.70 -0.31
C PHE A 73 -18.69 -16.78 0.73
N SER A 74 -17.92 -15.92 1.40
CA SER A 74 -18.45 -14.96 2.36
C SER A 74 -19.48 -14.02 1.72
N ALA A 75 -19.21 -13.54 0.51
CA ALA A 75 -20.12 -12.67 -0.21
C ALA A 75 -21.43 -13.39 -0.59
N LEU A 76 -21.34 -14.61 -1.11
CA LEU A 76 -22.52 -15.42 -1.46
C LEU A 76 -23.40 -15.71 -0.22
N HIS A 77 -22.76 -16.13 0.88
CA HIS A 77 -23.45 -16.38 2.14
C HIS A 77 -24.23 -15.15 2.64
N ASN A 78 -23.59 -13.97 2.59
CA ASN A 78 -24.22 -12.75 3.05
C ASN A 78 -25.32 -12.27 2.08
N ASP A 79 -25.12 -12.33 0.77
CA ASP A 79 -26.15 -11.93 -0.20
C ASP A 79 -27.39 -12.83 -0.10
N ILE A 80 -27.24 -14.16 0.08
CA ILE A 80 -28.36 -15.06 0.34
C ILE A 80 -29.09 -14.67 1.63
N TYR A 81 -28.36 -14.39 2.72
CA TYR A 81 -28.94 -13.95 3.97
C TYR A 81 -29.76 -12.67 3.81
N PHE A 82 -29.26 -11.70 3.02
CA PHE A 82 -29.97 -10.44 2.78
C PHE A 82 -31.23 -10.62 1.94
N ILE A 83 -31.18 -11.44 0.88
CA ILE A 83 -32.33 -11.73 0.03
C ILE A 83 -33.43 -12.43 0.84
N THR A 84 -33.06 -13.41 1.66
CA THR A 84 -34.04 -14.18 2.46
C THR A 84 -34.69 -13.35 3.56
N ASN A 85 -34.12 -12.22 3.97
CA ASN A 85 -34.65 -11.35 5.03
C ASN A 85 -35.11 -9.98 4.50
N ASP A 86 -35.24 -9.79 3.20
CA ASP A 86 -35.67 -8.54 2.53
C ASP A 86 -34.89 -7.29 3.01
N LEU A 87 -33.59 -7.45 3.26
CA LEU A 87 -32.76 -6.41 3.85
C LEU A 87 -32.06 -5.51 2.82
N PHE A 88 -32.00 -5.90 1.54
CA PHE A 88 -31.32 -5.14 0.48
C PHE A 88 -32.16 -4.98 -0.79
N PRO A 89 -32.12 -3.77 -1.40
CA PRO A 89 -32.79 -3.53 -2.68
C PRO A 89 -32.04 -4.07 -3.91
N GLU A 90 -30.75 -4.43 -3.78
CA GLU A 90 -29.91 -4.90 -4.89
C GLU A 90 -29.46 -6.35 -4.69
N ASP A 91 -29.94 -7.24 -5.53
CA ASP A 91 -29.57 -8.65 -5.50
C ASP A 91 -28.09 -8.87 -5.84
N PHE A 92 -27.43 -9.73 -5.06
CA PHE A 92 -26.05 -10.15 -5.26
C PHE A 92 -25.01 -9.02 -5.38
N LYS A 93 -25.21 -7.90 -4.70
CA LYS A 93 -24.30 -6.74 -4.72
C LYS A 93 -22.90 -7.07 -4.21
N THR A 94 -22.81 -7.83 -3.12
CA THR A 94 -21.53 -8.19 -2.50
C THR A 94 -20.80 -9.22 -3.35
N LEU A 95 -21.52 -10.16 -3.92
CA LEU A 95 -20.98 -11.17 -4.84
C LEU A 95 -20.38 -10.51 -6.10
N LYS A 96 -21.07 -9.53 -6.70
CA LYS A 96 -20.55 -8.75 -7.83
C LYS A 96 -19.22 -8.08 -7.49
N LYS A 97 -19.12 -7.44 -6.30
CA LYS A 97 -17.87 -6.81 -5.82
C LYS A 97 -16.74 -7.84 -5.64
N SER A 98 -17.06 -9.04 -5.12
CA SER A 98 -16.10 -10.12 -4.90
C SER A 98 -15.54 -10.67 -6.21
N PHE A 99 -16.38 -10.85 -7.23
CA PHE A 99 -15.91 -11.22 -8.57
C PHE A 99 -15.03 -10.15 -9.20
N LEU A 100 -15.38 -8.87 -9.07
CA LEU A 100 -14.53 -7.77 -9.53
C LEU A 100 -13.18 -7.73 -8.79
N PHE A 101 -13.13 -8.17 -7.53
CA PHE A 101 -11.90 -8.22 -6.75
C PHE A 101 -10.95 -9.34 -7.23
N LEU A 102 -11.44 -10.40 -7.88
CA LEU A 102 -10.61 -11.47 -8.48
C LEU A 102 -9.55 -10.95 -9.45
N ARG A 103 -9.74 -9.77 -10.06
CA ARG A 103 -8.71 -9.18 -10.94
C ARG A 103 -7.35 -9.07 -10.28
N TYR A 104 -7.27 -8.94 -8.94
CA TYR A 104 -5.99 -8.86 -8.23
C TYR A 104 -5.29 -10.21 -8.12
N LEU A 105 -6.03 -11.32 -8.11
CA LEU A 105 -5.46 -12.65 -8.24
C LEU A 105 -4.83 -12.83 -9.62
N PHE A 106 -5.52 -12.42 -10.69
CA PHE A 106 -4.97 -12.45 -12.04
C PHE A 106 -3.78 -11.51 -12.20
N LEU A 107 -3.82 -10.32 -11.61
CA LEU A 107 -2.70 -9.40 -11.58
C LEU A 107 -1.46 -10.02 -10.91
N TYR A 108 -1.65 -10.68 -9.77
CA TYR A 108 -0.58 -11.37 -9.06
C TYR A 108 0.09 -12.43 -9.94
N PHE A 109 -0.67 -13.32 -10.57
CA PHE A 109 -0.10 -14.37 -11.42
C PHE A 109 0.57 -13.81 -12.68
N SER A 110 -0.04 -12.83 -13.32
CA SER A 110 0.51 -12.16 -14.50
C SER A 110 1.85 -11.51 -14.20
N LEU A 111 1.91 -10.66 -13.18
CA LEU A 111 3.13 -9.95 -12.80
C LEU A 111 4.22 -10.90 -12.30
N ARG A 112 3.86 -11.87 -11.47
CA ARG A 112 4.80 -12.88 -11.00
C ARG A 112 5.45 -13.61 -12.18
N PHE A 113 4.64 -14.07 -13.15
CA PHE A 113 5.13 -14.72 -14.37
C PHE A 113 6.11 -13.83 -15.14
N LEU A 114 5.72 -12.59 -15.43
CA LEU A 114 6.51 -11.65 -16.20
C LEU A 114 7.87 -11.37 -15.54
N ILE A 115 7.93 -11.35 -14.20
CA ILE A 115 9.15 -11.12 -13.43
C ILE A 115 10.02 -12.39 -13.37
N GLU A 116 9.43 -13.57 -13.10
CA GLU A 116 10.15 -14.85 -13.09
C GLU A 116 10.82 -15.10 -14.45
N LYS A 117 10.14 -14.81 -15.54
CA LYS A 117 10.63 -14.97 -16.92
C LYS A 117 11.55 -13.83 -17.40
N LYS A 118 11.83 -12.83 -16.56
CA LYS A 118 12.67 -11.66 -16.90
C LYS A 118 12.13 -10.83 -18.08
N ILE A 119 10.82 -10.83 -18.31
CA ILE A 119 10.18 -10.06 -19.38
C ILE A 119 10.18 -8.56 -19.04
N ILE A 120 10.09 -8.20 -17.75
CA ILE A 120 10.03 -6.82 -17.28
C ILE A 120 11.41 -6.31 -16.87
N ASN A 121 11.75 -5.09 -17.32
CA ASN A 121 12.88 -4.34 -16.82
C ASN A 121 12.44 -3.32 -15.77
N LEU A 122 12.63 -3.65 -14.48
CA LEU A 122 12.22 -2.81 -13.37
C LEU A 122 12.97 -1.46 -13.27
N LYS A 123 14.07 -1.26 -14.01
CA LYS A 123 14.79 0.03 -14.04
C LYS A 123 13.86 1.18 -14.42
N PHE A 124 13.02 1.01 -15.43
CA PHE A 124 12.11 2.05 -15.89
C PHE A 124 11.00 2.35 -14.87
N PHE A 125 10.56 1.36 -14.09
CA PHE A 125 9.67 1.59 -12.94
C PHE A 125 10.33 2.48 -11.87
N PHE A 126 11.60 2.23 -11.52
CA PHE A 126 12.32 3.08 -10.56
C PHE A 126 12.53 4.51 -11.08
N ILE A 127 12.82 4.66 -12.38
CA ILE A 127 12.93 5.97 -13.02
C ILE A 127 11.57 6.70 -12.97
N SER A 128 10.49 6.02 -13.29
CA SER A 128 9.14 6.57 -13.20
C SER A 128 8.78 6.99 -11.77
N CYS A 129 9.10 6.15 -10.77
CA CYS A 129 8.92 6.51 -9.36
C CYS A 129 9.66 7.81 -9.00
N LEU A 130 10.91 7.98 -9.45
CA LEU A 130 11.67 9.20 -9.20
C LEU A 130 10.97 10.43 -9.77
N PHE A 131 10.64 10.41 -11.07
CA PHE A 131 10.03 11.58 -11.71
C PHE A 131 8.63 11.87 -11.17
N SER A 132 7.81 10.85 -10.95
CA SER A 132 6.46 11.03 -10.41
C SER A 132 6.47 11.57 -8.98
N THR A 133 7.37 11.10 -8.12
CA THR A 133 7.47 11.59 -6.74
C THR A 133 8.09 12.99 -6.66
N LEU A 134 9.02 13.31 -7.54
CA LEU A 134 9.52 14.69 -7.69
C LEU A 134 8.41 15.62 -8.15
N PHE A 135 7.65 15.24 -9.18
CA PHE A 135 6.50 16.01 -9.67
C PHE A 135 5.51 16.31 -8.53
N VAL A 136 5.07 15.28 -7.80
CA VAL A 136 4.12 15.46 -6.68
C VAL A 136 4.72 16.35 -5.58
N SER A 137 5.99 16.17 -5.21
CA SER A 137 6.63 17.01 -4.20
C SER A 137 6.76 18.46 -4.63
N LEU A 138 7.15 18.71 -5.89
CA LEU A 138 7.27 20.06 -6.44
C LEU A 138 5.90 20.74 -6.59
N ASP A 139 4.86 20.00 -6.92
CA ASP A 139 3.50 20.53 -7.01
C ASP A 139 2.94 20.90 -5.62
N ILE A 140 3.22 20.09 -4.58
CA ILE A 140 2.94 20.46 -3.18
C ILE A 140 3.67 21.74 -2.78
N PHE A 141 4.93 21.93 -3.20
CA PHE A 141 5.68 23.17 -2.92
C PHE A 141 5.09 24.35 -3.68
N TYR A 142 4.71 24.15 -4.92
CA TYR A 142 4.02 25.18 -5.71
C TYR A 142 2.70 25.58 -5.05
N GLN A 143 1.89 24.60 -4.63
CA GLN A 143 0.64 24.84 -3.90
C GLN A 143 0.86 25.59 -2.58
N PHE A 144 1.94 25.28 -1.86
CA PHE A 144 2.32 25.96 -0.63
C PHE A 144 2.69 27.44 -0.86
N ILE A 145 3.41 27.75 -1.94
CA ILE A 145 3.90 29.12 -2.25
C ILE A 145 2.79 29.97 -2.87
N PHE A 146 2.03 29.42 -3.82
CA PHE A 146 1.08 30.18 -4.65
C PHE A 146 -0.38 30.02 -4.20
N GLY A 147 -0.67 29.18 -3.19
CA GLY A 147 -2.02 28.94 -2.68
C GLY A 147 -2.89 28.06 -3.58
N LYS A 148 -2.39 27.58 -4.71
CA LYS A 148 -3.04 26.62 -5.61
C LYS A 148 -1.98 25.74 -6.27
N ASP A 149 -2.34 24.50 -6.61
CA ASP A 149 -1.49 23.59 -7.36
C ASP A 149 -1.35 23.98 -8.84
N ILE A 150 -0.58 23.22 -9.62
CA ILE A 150 -0.38 23.46 -11.06
C ILE A 150 -1.72 23.35 -11.83
N PHE A 151 -2.68 22.56 -11.35
CA PHE A 151 -3.99 22.37 -11.96
C PHE A 151 -5.05 23.39 -11.48
N GLY A 152 -4.70 24.26 -10.51
CA GLY A 152 -5.57 25.29 -9.97
C GLY A 152 -6.35 24.89 -8.72
N PHE A 153 -6.12 23.71 -8.15
CA PHE A 153 -6.78 23.26 -6.92
C PHE A 153 -6.23 23.99 -5.69
N VAL A 154 -7.15 24.44 -4.85
CA VAL A 154 -6.82 25.15 -3.60
C VAL A 154 -6.65 24.14 -2.47
N PRO A 155 -5.64 24.30 -1.58
CA PRO A 155 -5.44 23.38 -0.46
C PRO A 155 -6.62 23.45 0.50
N THR A 156 -6.90 22.33 1.16
CA THR A 156 -7.81 22.35 2.32
C THR A 156 -7.17 23.11 3.47
N THR A 157 -7.98 23.59 4.43
CA THR A 157 -7.51 24.40 5.56
C THR A 157 -6.35 23.79 6.38
N ARG A 158 -6.04 22.52 6.17
CA ARG A 158 -5.05 21.79 6.98
C ARG A 158 -4.01 21.00 6.19
N LYS A 159 -4.14 20.83 4.87
CA LYS A 159 -3.30 19.91 4.09
C LYS A 159 -3.15 20.35 2.65
N PHE A 160 -1.95 20.16 2.12
CA PHE A 160 -1.64 20.37 0.71
C PHE A 160 -1.79 19.04 -0.03
N SER A 161 -2.75 18.98 -0.94
CA SER A 161 -3.06 17.75 -1.69
C SER A 161 -2.17 17.55 -2.92
N GLY A 162 -1.51 18.62 -3.39
CA GLY A 162 -0.80 18.59 -4.67
C GLY A 162 -1.76 18.18 -5.81
N PRO A 163 -1.32 17.34 -6.75
CA PRO A 163 -2.09 17.01 -7.96
C PRO A 163 -3.30 16.08 -7.70
N PHE A 164 -3.70 15.87 -6.44
CA PHE A 164 -4.79 14.94 -6.09
C PHE A 164 -6.12 15.61 -5.78
N ASN A 165 -6.28 16.89 -6.12
CA ASN A 165 -7.50 17.65 -5.91
C ASN A 165 -7.97 17.58 -4.42
N ASP A 166 -9.19 17.15 -4.17
CA ASP A 166 -9.78 17.03 -2.83
C ASP A 166 -9.29 15.78 -2.06
N GLU A 167 -8.60 14.86 -2.74
CA GLU A 167 -8.11 13.64 -2.12
C GLU A 167 -6.79 13.90 -1.35
N LEU A 168 -6.85 13.75 -0.04
CA LEU A 168 -5.72 13.97 0.86
C LEU A 168 -4.79 12.75 0.92
N ILE A 169 -4.30 12.29 -0.25
CA ILE A 169 -3.51 11.06 -0.41
C ILE A 169 -2.04 11.29 -0.77
N ALA A 170 -1.63 12.54 -0.95
CA ALA A 170 -0.29 12.91 -1.41
C ALA A 170 0.84 12.30 -0.54
N GLY A 171 0.72 12.37 0.79
CA GLY A 171 1.69 11.74 1.70
C GLY A 171 1.74 10.21 1.55
N GLY A 172 0.58 9.57 1.33
CA GLY A 172 0.50 8.13 1.07
C GLY A 172 1.16 7.74 -0.25
N TYR A 173 1.01 8.58 -1.27
CA TYR A 173 1.67 8.43 -2.55
C TYR A 173 3.20 8.51 -2.43
N LEU A 174 3.69 9.55 -1.75
CA LEU A 174 5.13 9.73 -1.50
C LEU A 174 5.72 8.55 -0.70
N LEU A 175 5.04 8.07 0.33
CA LEU A 175 5.46 6.88 1.07
C LEU A 175 5.66 5.67 0.15
N ARG A 176 4.73 5.41 -0.76
CA ARG A 176 4.70 4.23 -1.62
C ARG A 176 5.76 4.24 -2.71
N PHE A 177 6.08 5.39 -3.27
CA PHE A 177 6.88 5.46 -4.49
C PHE A 177 8.26 6.14 -4.31
N SER A 178 8.46 7.02 -3.32
CA SER A 178 9.72 7.76 -3.17
C SER A 178 10.90 6.87 -2.76
N ILE A 179 10.66 5.81 -1.98
CA ILE A 179 11.72 4.90 -1.53
C ILE A 179 12.46 4.24 -2.71
N PHE A 180 11.78 3.95 -3.82
CA PHE A 180 12.41 3.40 -5.02
C PHE A 180 13.48 4.32 -5.61
N SER A 181 13.30 5.63 -5.49
CA SER A 181 14.25 6.64 -5.98
C SER A 181 15.62 6.53 -5.34
N PHE A 182 15.69 6.16 -4.06
CA PHE A 182 16.96 5.99 -3.33
C PHE A 182 17.75 4.78 -3.80
N PHE A 183 17.09 3.80 -4.41
CA PHE A 183 17.70 2.57 -4.91
C PHE A 183 18.08 2.64 -6.39
N LEU A 184 17.69 3.69 -7.12
CA LEU A 184 17.96 3.82 -8.55
C LEU A 184 19.46 3.77 -8.85
N ILE A 185 20.25 4.63 -8.18
CA ILE A 185 21.71 4.69 -8.40
C ILE A 185 22.41 3.42 -7.89
N PRO A 186 22.21 2.96 -6.65
CA PRO A 186 22.90 1.77 -6.13
C PRO A 186 22.67 0.50 -6.94
N ILE A 187 21.51 0.36 -7.59
CA ILE A 187 21.14 -0.84 -8.31
C ILE A 187 21.51 -0.75 -9.78
N PHE A 188 21.17 0.34 -10.45
CA PHE A 188 21.23 0.44 -11.91
C PHE A 188 22.38 1.29 -12.44
N TYR A 189 22.96 2.17 -11.60
CA TYR A 189 24.04 3.08 -11.96
C TYR A 189 25.22 2.95 -11.02
N ARG A 190 25.61 1.74 -10.67
CA ARG A 190 26.64 1.41 -9.68
C ARG A 190 28.00 2.10 -9.94
N LYS A 191 28.36 2.38 -11.20
CA LYS A 191 29.57 3.10 -11.58
C LYS A 191 29.63 4.51 -10.98
N TYR A 192 28.48 5.15 -10.78
CA TYR A 192 28.36 6.53 -10.28
C TYR A 192 28.01 6.60 -8.79
N TYR A 193 27.98 5.45 -8.11
CA TYR A 193 27.52 5.33 -6.72
C TYR A 193 28.27 6.27 -5.74
N ASN A 194 29.60 6.35 -5.86
CA ASN A 194 30.38 7.06 -4.84
C ASN A 194 30.32 8.60 -4.95
N LYS A 195 30.22 9.16 -6.14
CA LYS A 195 30.23 10.63 -6.35
C LYS A 195 28.83 11.24 -6.35
N ILE A 196 27.95 10.73 -7.22
CA ILE A 196 26.60 11.27 -7.40
C ILE A 196 25.71 10.93 -6.21
N PHE A 197 25.86 9.75 -5.65
CA PHE A 197 25.03 9.27 -4.53
C PHE A 197 25.21 10.15 -3.27
N LEU A 198 26.40 10.66 -3.03
CA LEU A 198 26.70 11.49 -1.86
C LEU A 198 25.86 12.78 -1.81
N TYR A 199 25.58 13.39 -2.97
CA TYR A 199 24.81 14.64 -3.06
C TYR A 199 23.34 14.39 -3.42
N PHE A 200 23.08 13.42 -4.29
CA PHE A 200 21.74 13.12 -4.80
C PHE A 200 20.79 12.55 -3.74
N LEU A 201 21.29 11.64 -2.90
CA LEU A 201 20.47 11.02 -1.86
C LEU A 201 19.96 12.02 -0.81
N PRO A 202 20.81 12.87 -0.18
CA PRO A 202 20.34 13.88 0.76
C PRO A 202 19.38 14.89 0.13
N MET A 203 19.63 15.31 -1.10
CA MET A 203 18.75 16.24 -1.82
C MET A 203 17.34 15.66 -2.01
N LEU A 204 17.23 14.42 -2.53
CA LEU A 204 15.95 13.74 -2.68
C LEU A 204 15.25 13.57 -1.34
N LEU A 205 15.99 13.21 -0.30
CA LEU A 205 15.45 13.03 1.02
C LEU A 205 14.80 14.31 1.54
N ILE A 206 15.50 15.44 1.42
CA ILE A 206 14.99 16.76 1.86
C ILE A 206 13.71 17.10 1.09
N ILE A 207 13.71 16.94 -0.24
CA ILE A 207 12.54 17.24 -1.08
C ILE A 207 11.34 16.39 -0.66
N PHE A 208 11.50 15.08 -0.53
CA PHE A 208 10.39 14.21 -0.16
C PHE A 208 9.92 14.41 1.28
N LEU A 209 10.82 14.70 2.22
CA LEU A 209 10.47 15.01 3.60
C LEU A 209 9.63 16.27 3.71
N ILE A 210 10.07 17.37 3.07
CA ILE A 210 9.31 18.62 3.06
C ILE A 210 7.94 18.37 2.42
N GLY A 211 7.89 17.70 1.25
CA GLY A 211 6.64 17.34 0.60
C GLY A 211 5.69 16.56 1.50
N MET A 212 6.20 15.57 2.27
CA MET A 212 5.40 14.79 3.21
C MET A 212 4.88 15.61 4.40
N ILE A 213 5.72 16.50 4.95
CA ILE A 213 5.33 17.36 6.07
C ILE A 213 4.22 18.32 5.63
N LEU A 214 4.40 18.99 4.47
CA LEU A 214 3.40 19.89 3.90
C LEU A 214 2.11 19.18 3.52
N ALA A 215 2.17 17.96 2.99
CA ALA A 215 0.98 17.15 2.72
C ALA A 215 0.13 16.89 3.99
N GLY A 216 0.71 17.05 5.19
CA GLY A 216 -0.01 16.98 6.47
C GLY A 216 -0.59 15.59 6.81
N ASN A 217 -0.16 14.55 6.10
CA ASN A 217 -0.59 13.17 6.32
C ASN A 217 0.29 12.50 7.38
N ARG A 218 -0.14 12.53 8.65
CA ARG A 218 0.64 12.10 9.83
C ARG A 218 1.09 10.63 9.74
N MET A 219 0.16 9.72 9.46
CA MET A 219 0.48 8.28 9.40
C MET A 219 1.44 7.93 8.25
N PRO A 220 1.26 8.39 7.00
CA PRO A 220 2.27 8.24 5.96
C PRO A 220 3.64 8.77 6.35
N PHE A 221 3.74 9.92 7.02
CA PHE A 221 5.01 10.48 7.50
C PHE A 221 5.68 9.55 8.53
N ILE A 222 4.93 9.07 9.54
CA ILE A 222 5.45 8.13 10.55
C ILE A 222 5.91 6.83 9.89
N MET A 223 5.13 6.29 8.96
CA MET A 223 5.49 5.06 8.22
C MET A 223 6.71 5.27 7.31
N TYR A 224 6.87 6.45 6.75
CA TYR A 224 8.07 6.80 5.98
C TYR A 224 9.32 6.81 6.85
N MET A 225 9.25 7.47 8.02
CA MET A 225 10.34 7.45 9.00
C MET A 225 10.66 6.03 9.47
N PHE A 226 9.64 5.22 9.75
CA PHE A 226 9.79 3.81 10.11
C PHE A 226 10.48 3.01 8.99
N THR A 227 10.06 3.19 7.73
CA THR A 227 10.68 2.53 6.57
C THR A 227 12.15 2.93 6.40
N LEU A 228 12.47 4.22 6.53
CA LEU A 228 13.84 4.71 6.47
C LEU A 228 14.69 4.17 7.62
N SER A 229 14.14 4.09 8.83
CA SER A 229 14.83 3.51 9.99
C SER A 229 15.14 2.01 9.77
N LEU A 230 14.18 1.25 9.25
CA LEU A 230 14.42 -0.15 8.89
C LEU A 230 15.49 -0.28 7.81
N LEU A 231 15.44 0.55 6.77
CA LEU A 231 16.45 0.57 5.71
C LEU A 231 17.86 0.85 6.26
N THR A 232 18.01 1.79 7.18
CA THR A 232 19.31 2.11 7.79
C THR A 232 19.82 0.98 8.69
N VAL A 233 18.94 0.26 9.39
CA VAL A 233 19.32 -0.88 10.22
C VAL A 233 19.80 -2.05 9.38
N PHE A 234 19.07 -2.41 8.32
CA PHE A 234 19.31 -3.62 7.54
C PHE A 234 20.21 -3.42 6.31
N HIS A 235 20.34 -2.20 5.79
CA HIS A 235 21.17 -1.91 4.62
C HIS A 235 22.46 -1.19 5.02
N GLN A 236 23.57 -1.93 5.11
CA GLN A 236 24.86 -1.45 5.65
C GLN A 236 25.34 -0.14 5.00
N ASN A 237 25.16 0.01 3.68
CA ASN A 237 25.61 1.20 2.95
C ASN A 237 24.83 2.48 3.31
N LEU A 238 23.60 2.35 3.82
CA LEU A 238 22.77 3.47 4.26
C LEU A 238 22.97 3.82 5.73
N ARG A 239 23.49 2.88 6.53
CA ARG A 239 23.69 3.06 7.97
C ARG A 239 24.56 4.26 8.32
N LYS A 240 25.63 4.48 7.54
CA LYS A 240 26.53 5.62 7.75
C LYS A 240 25.88 6.99 7.54
N TYR A 241 24.77 7.05 6.82
CA TYR A 241 24.01 8.29 6.58
C TYR A 241 22.88 8.49 7.59
N PHE A 242 22.67 7.54 8.52
CA PHE A 242 21.56 7.58 9.46
C PHE A 242 21.55 8.84 10.33
N PHE A 243 22.69 9.21 10.90
CA PHE A 243 22.79 10.41 11.73
C PHE A 243 22.55 11.68 10.93
N ILE A 244 23.10 11.78 9.72
CA ILE A 244 22.88 12.90 8.82
C ILE A 244 21.40 13.02 8.48
N LEU A 245 20.78 11.88 8.15
CA LEU A 245 19.36 11.79 7.83
C LEU A 245 18.49 12.20 9.03
N ALA A 246 18.76 11.69 10.22
CA ALA A 246 18.03 12.05 11.44
C ALA A 246 18.17 13.54 11.76
N THR A 247 19.39 14.10 11.64
CA THR A 247 19.63 15.54 11.86
C THR A 247 18.88 16.40 10.86
N VAL A 248 18.92 16.05 9.56
CA VAL A 248 18.18 16.76 8.51
C VAL A 248 16.68 16.74 8.77
N VAL A 249 16.12 15.57 9.13
CA VAL A 249 14.70 15.44 9.49
C VAL A 249 14.33 16.38 10.64
N LEU A 250 15.12 16.37 11.71
CA LEU A 250 14.87 17.21 12.89
C LEU A 250 14.93 18.70 12.55
N ILE A 251 15.93 19.12 11.79
CA ILE A 251 16.07 20.52 11.38
C ILE A 251 14.90 20.95 10.50
N VAL A 252 14.60 20.20 9.45
CA VAL A 252 13.52 20.52 8.50
C VAL A 252 12.17 20.54 9.22
N PHE A 253 11.89 19.54 10.06
CA PHE A 253 10.67 19.50 10.84
C PHE A 253 10.56 20.68 11.80
N SER A 254 11.62 21.01 12.55
CA SER A 254 11.63 22.12 13.50
C SER A 254 11.41 23.47 12.82
N LEU A 255 12.02 23.68 11.64
CA LEU A 255 11.81 24.90 10.85
C LEU A 255 10.37 25.02 10.37
N ILE A 256 9.83 23.97 9.75
CA ILE A 256 8.46 24.01 9.23
C ILE A 256 7.46 24.15 10.38
N TYR A 257 7.65 23.43 11.49
CA TYR A 257 6.80 23.52 12.68
C TYR A 257 6.78 24.93 13.28
N LYS A 258 7.94 25.61 13.30
CA LYS A 258 8.07 26.99 13.83
C LYS A 258 7.43 28.03 12.92
N PHE A 259 7.59 27.91 11.60
CA PHE A 259 7.21 28.97 10.66
C PHE A 259 5.86 28.73 9.97
N ASN A 260 5.28 27.55 10.07
CA ASN A 260 3.99 27.24 9.44
C ASN A 260 2.92 26.88 10.48
N SER A 261 1.93 27.77 10.67
CA SER A 261 0.84 27.58 11.64
C SER A 261 -0.01 26.37 11.32
N ILE A 262 -0.28 26.07 10.04
CA ILE A 262 -1.11 24.91 9.61
C ILE A 262 -0.44 23.60 10.03
N VAL A 263 0.87 23.49 9.79
CA VAL A 263 1.65 22.31 10.18
C VAL A 263 1.71 22.19 11.70
N LYS A 264 1.97 23.29 12.41
CA LYS A 264 1.97 23.34 13.87
C LYS A 264 0.64 22.84 14.44
N ASP A 265 -0.48 23.41 14.01
CA ASP A 265 -1.82 23.02 14.48
C ASP A 265 -2.12 21.53 14.20
N ASN A 266 -1.68 21.02 13.07
CA ASN A 266 -1.82 19.62 12.75
C ASN A 266 -1.09 18.70 13.74
N PHE A 267 0.14 19.03 14.10
CA PHE A 267 0.93 18.23 15.03
C PHE A 267 0.48 18.41 16.48
N ASP A 268 0.12 19.62 16.90
CA ASP A 268 -0.41 19.89 18.23
C ASP A 268 -1.74 19.17 18.48
N ASN A 269 -2.63 19.15 17.48
CA ASN A 269 -3.86 18.35 17.51
C ASN A 269 -3.56 16.84 17.58
N PHE A 270 -2.54 16.37 16.90
CA PHE A 270 -2.15 14.96 17.00
C PHE A 270 -1.63 14.61 18.39
N TYR A 271 -0.74 15.44 18.95
CA TYR A 271 -0.24 15.26 20.31
C TYR A 271 -1.36 15.25 21.33
N SER A 272 -2.31 16.19 21.24
CA SER A 272 -3.46 16.24 22.14
C SER A 272 -4.35 14.98 22.03
N GLN A 273 -4.54 14.43 20.85
CA GLN A 273 -5.30 13.18 20.65
C GLN A 273 -4.57 11.98 21.26
N VAL A 274 -3.25 11.87 21.03
CA VAL A 274 -2.43 10.78 21.60
C VAL A 274 -2.40 10.86 23.11
N SER A 275 -2.21 12.05 23.70
CA SER A 275 -2.21 12.25 25.15
C SER A 275 -3.57 11.86 25.77
N LYS A 276 -4.69 12.24 25.14
CA LYS A 276 -6.03 11.81 25.58
C LYS A 276 -6.19 10.29 25.53
N ILE A 277 -5.69 9.62 24.49
CA ILE A 277 -5.72 8.15 24.39
C ILE A 277 -4.96 7.53 25.56
N ILE A 278 -3.75 8.01 25.85
CA ILE A 278 -2.92 7.50 26.95
C ILE A 278 -3.62 7.68 28.29
N VAL A 279 -4.18 8.87 28.56
CA VAL A 279 -4.91 9.19 29.81
C VAL A 279 -6.14 8.30 29.98
N ILE A 280 -6.95 8.13 28.93
CA ILE A 280 -8.16 7.28 28.96
C ILE A 280 -7.78 5.82 29.22
N THR A 281 -6.73 5.34 28.56
CA THR A 281 -6.24 3.96 28.73
C THR A 281 -5.71 3.73 30.14
N TYR A 282 -4.97 4.70 30.67
CA TYR A 282 -4.41 4.62 32.04
C TYR A 282 -5.50 4.64 33.10
N ASN A 283 -6.48 5.56 33.00
CA ASN A 283 -7.58 5.72 33.96
C ASN A 283 -8.71 4.70 33.77
N LYS A 284 -8.65 3.85 32.73
CA LYS A 284 -9.72 2.91 32.34
C LYS A 284 -11.10 3.57 32.16
N ASP A 285 -11.12 4.85 31.86
CA ASP A 285 -12.36 5.65 31.71
C ASP A 285 -12.87 5.56 30.26
N PHE A 286 -13.39 4.38 29.90
CA PHE A 286 -13.90 4.08 28.57
C PHE A 286 -15.37 4.48 28.34
N GLN A 287 -16.01 5.15 29.29
CA GLN A 287 -17.46 5.48 29.21
C GLN A 287 -17.77 6.96 28.96
N ASN A 288 -16.78 7.82 28.92
CA ASN A 288 -17.00 9.27 28.81
C ASN A 288 -17.39 9.70 27.39
N ASN A 289 -18.36 10.59 27.23
CA ASN A 289 -18.85 11.13 25.95
C ASN A 289 -17.76 11.90 25.15
N ASN A 290 -16.68 12.31 25.80
CA ASN A 290 -15.54 13.03 25.21
C ASN A 290 -14.42 12.11 24.66
N GLN A 291 -14.74 10.85 24.33
CA GLN A 291 -13.77 9.92 23.79
C GLN A 291 -13.22 10.39 22.43
N PRO A 292 -11.90 10.18 22.16
CA PRO A 292 -11.32 10.40 20.87
C PRO A 292 -12.05 9.60 19.78
N THR A 293 -12.15 10.16 18.58
CA THR A 293 -12.84 9.54 17.43
C THR A 293 -12.38 8.11 17.17
N TYR A 294 -11.09 7.83 17.34
CA TYR A 294 -10.51 6.48 17.15
C TYR A 294 -11.13 5.42 18.08
N PHE A 295 -11.47 5.74 19.33
CA PHE A 295 -12.15 4.80 20.22
C PHE A 295 -13.59 4.53 19.76
N LYS A 296 -14.30 5.58 19.34
CA LYS A 296 -15.66 5.43 18.81
C LYS A 296 -15.69 4.57 17.56
N GLU A 297 -14.72 4.77 16.66
CA GLU A 297 -14.52 3.93 15.47
C GLU A 297 -14.21 2.48 15.87
N PHE A 298 -13.28 2.25 16.79
CA PHE A 298 -12.93 0.91 17.25
C PHE A 298 -14.13 0.15 17.83
N TYR A 299 -14.96 0.81 18.67
CA TYR A 299 -16.18 0.18 19.18
C TYR A 299 -17.17 -0.13 18.06
N SER A 300 -17.30 0.77 17.07
CA SER A 300 -18.15 0.52 15.91
C SER A 300 -17.69 -0.71 15.14
N PHE A 301 -16.38 -0.94 14.99
CA PHE A 301 -15.81 -2.13 14.35
C PHE A 301 -16.05 -3.38 15.16
N TYR A 302 -15.78 -3.31 16.46
CA TYR A 302 -15.95 -4.45 17.35
C TYR A 302 -17.40 -4.94 17.36
N ASP A 303 -18.35 -4.03 17.55
CA ASP A 303 -19.78 -4.36 17.55
C ASP A 303 -20.25 -4.89 16.18
N THR A 304 -19.74 -4.30 15.08
CA THR A 304 -20.06 -4.78 13.72
C THR A 304 -19.52 -6.18 13.47
N TRP A 305 -18.27 -6.45 13.90
CA TRP A 305 -17.68 -7.78 13.79
C TRP A 305 -18.46 -8.84 14.58
N LEU A 306 -19.00 -8.49 15.77
CA LEU A 306 -19.77 -9.41 16.59
C LEU A 306 -21.03 -9.94 15.90
N LEU A 307 -21.56 -9.25 14.87
CA LEU A 307 -22.73 -9.71 14.11
C LEU A 307 -22.41 -10.96 13.29
N ASN A 308 -21.22 -11.08 12.76
CA ASN A 308 -20.79 -12.22 11.94
C ASN A 308 -19.30 -12.55 12.16
N LYS A 309 -18.99 -13.13 13.33
CA LYS A 309 -17.62 -13.29 13.85
C LYS A 309 -16.70 -14.11 12.95
N TYR A 310 -17.20 -15.16 12.31
CA TYR A 310 -16.37 -16.17 11.64
C TYR A 310 -16.22 -15.92 10.15
N ILE A 311 -17.31 -15.57 9.47
CA ILE A 311 -17.40 -15.42 8.01
C ILE A 311 -17.30 -13.94 7.60
N GLY A 312 -17.70 -13.02 8.49
CA GLY A 312 -17.76 -11.59 8.21
C GLY A 312 -19.00 -11.18 7.41
N GLY A 313 -19.14 -9.88 7.15
CA GLY A 313 -20.28 -9.26 6.48
C GLY A 313 -20.18 -9.23 4.94
N GLY A 314 -19.12 -9.80 4.35
CA GLY A 314 -18.82 -9.67 2.93
C GLY A 314 -18.11 -8.34 2.59
N ILE A 315 -17.34 -8.32 1.50
CA ILE A 315 -16.49 -7.18 1.16
C ILE A 315 -17.30 -5.90 0.87
N LYS A 316 -16.79 -4.76 1.38
CA LYS A 316 -17.40 -3.41 1.27
C LYS A 316 -18.83 -3.30 1.81
N ASN A 317 -19.14 -4.08 2.85
CA ASN A 317 -20.44 -4.05 3.55
C ASN A 317 -20.34 -3.51 4.99
N PHE A 318 -19.15 -3.16 5.47
CA PHE A 318 -18.97 -2.60 6.81
C PHE A 318 -19.93 -1.44 7.12
N TRP A 319 -20.04 -0.46 6.22
CA TRP A 319 -20.91 0.70 6.39
C TRP A 319 -22.36 0.30 6.66
N TYR A 320 -22.87 -0.67 5.91
CA TYR A 320 -24.25 -1.14 6.06
C TYR A 320 -24.47 -1.81 7.42
N TYR A 321 -23.65 -2.79 7.77
CA TYR A 321 -23.78 -3.49 9.06
C TYR A 321 -23.61 -2.58 10.26
N CYS A 322 -22.73 -1.59 10.16
CA CYS A 322 -22.54 -0.60 11.21
C CYS A 322 -23.79 0.22 11.44
N HIS A 323 -24.51 0.62 10.38
CA HIS A 323 -25.78 1.37 10.49
C HIS A 323 -26.92 0.51 11.03
N VAL A 324 -27.04 -0.73 10.59
CA VAL A 324 -28.03 -1.66 11.14
C VAL A 324 -27.86 -1.86 12.65
N GLU A 325 -26.62 -1.94 13.12
CA GLU A 325 -26.33 -2.07 14.56
C GLU A 325 -26.56 -0.76 15.31
N GLN A 326 -26.40 0.40 14.68
CA GLN A 326 -26.75 1.69 15.27
C GLN A 326 -28.25 1.79 15.59
N THR A 327 -29.10 1.30 14.70
CA THR A 327 -30.57 1.36 14.90
C THR A 327 -31.05 0.46 16.03
N LYS A 328 -30.30 -0.59 16.36
CA LYS A 328 -30.67 -1.56 17.43
C LYS A 328 -30.25 -1.13 18.83
N LYS A 329 -29.22 -0.32 18.97
CA LYS A 329 -28.67 0.12 20.27
C LYS A 329 -28.85 1.63 20.44
N THR A 330 -29.93 2.04 21.07
CA THR A 330 -30.15 3.41 21.52
C THR A 330 -29.16 3.78 22.64
N GLY A 331 -28.30 4.78 22.40
CA GLY A 331 -27.56 5.46 23.49
C GLY A 331 -26.04 5.57 23.37
N LYS A 332 -25.36 4.91 22.45
CA LYS A 332 -23.91 5.12 22.22
C LYS A 332 -23.67 5.77 20.86
N LEU A 333 -23.01 6.95 20.87
CA LEU A 333 -22.55 7.61 19.66
C LEU A 333 -21.51 6.71 18.94
N LYS A 334 -21.96 5.99 17.90
CA LYS A 334 -21.10 5.21 17.01
C LYS A 334 -20.75 6.05 15.79
N VAL A 335 -19.56 5.84 15.28
CA VAL A 335 -19.08 6.47 14.03
C VAL A 335 -19.00 5.39 12.98
N CYS A 336 -19.95 5.38 12.05
CA CYS A 336 -19.97 4.45 10.92
C CYS A 336 -19.34 5.12 9.68
N ASN A 337 -18.05 4.97 9.54
CA ASN A 337 -17.33 5.37 8.33
C ASN A 337 -17.61 4.39 7.18
N THR A 338 -17.21 4.75 5.96
CA THR A 338 -17.35 3.87 4.78
C THR A 338 -16.53 2.58 4.89
N HIS A 339 -15.46 2.61 5.70
CA HIS A 339 -14.58 1.47 5.99
C HIS A 339 -13.78 1.74 7.28
N PRO A 340 -13.32 0.68 7.96
CA PRO A 340 -12.39 0.77 9.08
C PRO A 340 -11.03 1.22 8.57
N HIS A 341 -10.51 2.34 8.91
CA HIS A 341 -9.22 2.85 8.45
C HIS A 341 -7.99 1.96 8.80
N ASN A 342 -8.20 0.64 8.92
CA ASN A 342 -7.18 -0.36 9.22
C ASN A 342 -7.50 -1.68 8.49
N TYR A 343 -6.53 -2.24 7.76
CA TYR A 343 -6.69 -3.45 6.96
C TYR A 343 -7.13 -4.67 7.78
N TYR A 344 -6.57 -4.85 8.98
CA TYR A 344 -6.88 -6.03 9.82
C TYR A 344 -8.29 -5.95 10.38
N LEU A 345 -8.72 -4.78 10.83
CA LEU A 345 -10.09 -4.56 11.29
C LEU A 345 -11.10 -4.69 10.15
N GLU A 346 -10.76 -4.22 8.95
CA GLU A 346 -11.62 -4.36 7.78
C GLU A 346 -11.74 -5.83 7.35
N ILE A 347 -10.62 -6.56 7.24
CA ILE A 347 -10.65 -7.98 6.95
C ILE A 347 -11.43 -8.74 8.02
N LEU A 348 -11.27 -8.38 9.30
CA LEU A 348 -11.99 -9.00 10.40
C LEU A 348 -13.50 -8.75 10.34
N THR A 349 -13.95 -7.54 10.01
CA THR A 349 -15.38 -7.22 9.91
C THR A 349 -16.03 -7.76 8.64
N GLU A 350 -15.31 -7.74 7.51
CA GLU A 350 -15.85 -8.12 6.20
C GLU A 350 -15.66 -9.61 5.86
N LEU A 351 -14.58 -10.26 6.36
CA LEU A 351 -14.28 -11.67 6.12
C LEU A 351 -14.22 -12.51 7.41
N GLY A 352 -14.49 -11.92 8.55
CA GLY A 352 -14.48 -12.63 9.83
C GLY A 352 -13.09 -13.12 10.26
N LEU A 353 -13.10 -13.95 11.29
CA LEU A 353 -11.88 -14.53 11.87
C LEU A 353 -11.16 -15.46 10.87
N ILE A 354 -11.92 -16.20 10.06
CA ILE A 354 -11.33 -17.12 9.05
C ILE A 354 -10.54 -16.31 8.00
N GLY A 355 -11.15 -15.24 7.46
CA GLY A 355 -10.48 -14.36 6.50
C GLY A 355 -9.23 -13.69 7.08
N LEU A 356 -9.28 -13.27 8.33
CA LEU A 356 -8.13 -12.67 9.03
C LEU A 356 -7.00 -13.69 9.21
N ILE A 357 -7.29 -14.91 9.63
CA ILE A 357 -6.27 -15.98 9.79
C ILE A 357 -5.61 -16.28 8.44
N LEU A 358 -6.39 -16.39 7.35
CA LEU A 358 -5.83 -16.60 6.01
C LEU A 358 -4.92 -15.45 5.59
N ALA A 359 -5.36 -14.20 5.77
CA ALA A 359 -4.55 -13.02 5.43
C ALA A 359 -3.25 -12.94 6.24
N LEU A 360 -3.30 -13.19 7.56
CA LEU A 360 -2.12 -13.23 8.43
C LEU A 360 -1.15 -14.35 8.02
N THR A 361 -1.67 -15.53 7.70
CA THR A 361 -0.85 -16.65 7.22
C THR A 361 -0.12 -16.30 5.92
N ILE A 362 -0.81 -15.67 4.97
CA ILE A 362 -0.21 -15.17 3.72
C ILE A 362 0.90 -14.17 4.03
N ILE A 363 0.65 -13.18 4.88
CA ILE A 363 1.62 -12.16 5.28
C ILE A 363 2.87 -12.79 5.89
N ILE A 364 2.70 -13.71 6.85
CA ILE A 364 3.81 -14.39 7.53
C ILE A 364 4.67 -15.17 6.53
N ILE A 365 4.05 -15.88 5.59
CA ILE A 365 4.79 -16.64 4.58
C ILE A 365 5.56 -15.72 3.64
N ILE A 366 4.97 -14.59 3.22
CA ILE A 366 5.67 -13.60 2.40
C ILE A 366 6.88 -13.04 3.15
N LEU A 367 6.72 -12.63 4.41
CA LEU A 367 7.81 -12.12 5.24
C LEU A 367 8.92 -13.17 5.44
N TYR A 368 8.54 -14.43 5.68
CA TYR A 368 9.51 -15.53 5.77
C TYR A 368 10.27 -15.73 4.46
N GLN A 369 9.58 -15.79 3.32
CA GLN A 369 10.20 -16.06 2.02
C GLN A 369 11.07 -14.89 1.52
N THR A 370 10.80 -13.67 1.94
CA THR A 370 11.47 -12.46 1.47
C THR A 370 12.42 -11.89 2.52
N PHE A 371 11.88 -11.33 3.60
CA PHE A 371 12.64 -10.64 4.64
C PHE A 371 13.56 -11.60 5.41
N TYR A 372 12.98 -12.67 6.01
CA TYR A 372 13.76 -13.62 6.80
C TYR A 372 14.85 -14.29 5.97
N LYS A 373 14.52 -14.81 4.78
CA LYS A 373 15.52 -15.44 3.90
C LYS A 373 16.60 -14.48 3.43
N LYS A 374 16.29 -13.19 3.22
CA LYS A 374 17.31 -12.22 2.80
C LYS A 374 18.29 -11.86 3.91
N TYR A 375 17.82 -11.64 5.13
CA TYR A 375 18.62 -11.03 6.18
C TYR A 375 19.14 -12.02 7.23
N PHE A 376 18.50 -13.19 7.40
CA PHE A 376 18.81 -14.14 8.45
C PHE A 376 19.24 -15.53 7.95
N THR A 377 19.28 -15.75 6.62
CA THR A 377 19.78 -17.00 6.06
C THR A 377 20.88 -16.74 5.04
N SER A 378 21.63 -17.77 4.67
CA SER A 378 22.68 -17.75 3.62
C SER A 378 22.11 -17.89 2.20
N SER A 379 20.87 -17.43 1.95
CA SER A 379 20.22 -17.57 0.67
C SER A 379 20.80 -16.65 -0.42
N SER A 380 20.62 -17.02 -1.67
CA SER A 380 20.96 -16.19 -2.86
C SER A 380 20.32 -14.80 -2.85
N LEU A 381 19.26 -14.60 -2.05
CA LEU A 381 18.60 -13.32 -1.88
C LEU A 381 19.48 -12.29 -1.15
N LYS A 382 20.48 -12.72 -0.37
CA LYS A 382 21.35 -11.81 0.39
C LYS A 382 21.96 -10.71 -0.49
N ASN A 383 22.41 -11.06 -1.66
CA ASN A 383 23.06 -10.15 -2.61
C ASN A 383 22.08 -9.44 -3.57
N ASN A 384 20.79 -9.77 -3.52
CA ASN A 384 19.79 -9.13 -4.38
C ASN A 384 19.28 -7.82 -3.77
N ASN A 385 19.90 -6.69 -4.14
CA ASN A 385 19.48 -5.38 -3.68
C ASN A 385 18.19 -4.89 -4.35
N LEU A 386 17.79 -5.46 -5.48
CA LEU A 386 16.56 -5.08 -6.19
C LEU A 386 15.28 -5.37 -5.37
N ILE A 387 15.30 -6.43 -4.56
CA ILE A 387 14.15 -6.80 -3.73
C ILE A 387 14.01 -5.92 -2.48
N THR A 388 15.07 -5.23 -2.05
CA THR A 388 15.14 -4.50 -0.79
C THR A 388 14.02 -3.46 -0.63
N PRO A 389 13.82 -2.48 -1.54
CA PRO A 389 12.76 -1.49 -1.38
C PRO A 389 11.37 -2.11 -1.31
N PHE A 390 11.12 -3.18 -2.07
CA PHE A 390 9.84 -3.89 -2.05
C PHE A 390 9.57 -4.55 -0.69
N ILE A 391 10.58 -5.14 -0.03
CA ILE A 391 10.43 -5.74 1.29
C ILE A 391 10.02 -4.69 2.33
N PHE A 392 10.73 -3.57 2.42
CA PHE A 392 10.46 -2.57 3.45
C PHE A 392 9.18 -1.79 3.20
N LEU A 393 8.82 -1.55 1.93
CA LEU A 393 7.52 -0.98 1.57
C LEU A 393 6.38 -1.96 1.86
N PHE A 394 6.57 -3.26 1.66
CA PHE A 394 5.59 -4.27 2.07
C PHE A 394 5.39 -4.26 3.59
N ILE A 395 6.47 -4.26 4.38
CA ILE A 395 6.39 -4.17 5.86
C ILE A 395 5.66 -2.89 6.29
N SER A 396 5.94 -1.76 5.67
CA SER A 396 5.24 -0.50 5.93
C SER A 396 3.76 -0.56 5.55
N GLU A 397 3.42 -1.22 4.43
CA GLU A 397 2.03 -1.33 3.97
C GLU A 397 1.17 -2.19 4.88
N ILE A 398 1.73 -3.28 5.40
CA ILE A 398 1.05 -4.21 6.30
C ILE A 398 1.22 -3.87 7.79
N PHE A 399 1.78 -2.71 8.13
CA PHE A 399 2.02 -2.37 9.55
C PHE A 399 0.70 -2.28 10.33
N PRO A 400 0.55 -3.00 11.47
CA PRO A 400 -0.76 -3.18 12.12
C PRO A 400 -1.44 -1.91 12.59
N ILE A 401 -0.66 -0.89 12.98
CA ILE A 401 -1.19 0.40 13.51
C ILE A 401 -1.41 1.42 12.38
N LYS A 402 -1.10 1.06 11.13
CA LYS A 402 -1.26 1.94 9.99
C LYS A 402 -2.75 2.27 9.77
N GLY A 403 -3.13 3.50 10.10
CA GLY A 403 -4.44 4.06 9.76
C GLY A 403 -4.42 4.55 8.31
N THR A 404 -4.95 3.77 7.40
CA THR A 404 -5.06 4.12 5.98
C THR A 404 -6.39 3.67 5.41
N GLY A 405 -6.61 3.97 4.13
CA GLY A 405 -7.83 3.60 3.43
C GLY A 405 -8.13 2.10 3.42
N SER A 406 -9.21 1.73 2.79
CA SER A 406 -9.72 0.35 2.72
C SER A 406 -8.77 -0.59 1.97
N PHE A 407 -8.59 -1.80 2.46
CA PHE A 407 -7.89 -2.90 1.80
C PHE A 407 -8.49 -3.24 0.43
N PHE A 408 -9.81 -3.17 0.33
CA PHE A 408 -10.57 -3.54 -0.87
C PHE A 408 -10.74 -2.39 -1.89
N THR A 409 -10.06 -1.25 -1.71
CA THR A 409 -10.05 -0.17 -2.72
C THR A 409 -9.08 -0.45 -3.85
N THR A 410 -9.34 0.17 -5.01
CA THR A 410 -8.51 0.01 -6.22
C THR A 410 -7.05 0.36 -5.94
N ASN A 411 -6.77 1.52 -5.34
CA ASN A 411 -5.42 2.00 -5.07
C ASN A 411 -4.64 1.04 -4.15
N ASN A 412 -5.24 0.67 -3.01
CA ASN A 412 -4.54 -0.12 -2.00
C ASN A 412 -4.34 -1.57 -2.48
N ALA A 413 -5.37 -2.19 -3.06
CA ALA A 413 -5.27 -3.54 -3.58
C ALA A 413 -4.28 -3.63 -4.75
N THR A 414 -4.33 -2.68 -5.71
CA THR A 414 -3.37 -2.67 -6.82
C THR A 414 -1.93 -2.57 -6.31
N TYR A 415 -1.65 -1.64 -5.40
CA TYR A 415 -0.32 -1.47 -4.84
C TYR A 415 0.15 -2.71 -4.09
N LEU A 416 -0.69 -3.25 -3.20
CA LEU A 416 -0.33 -4.41 -2.37
C LEU A 416 -0.07 -5.65 -3.23
N PHE A 417 -0.96 -5.99 -4.16
CA PHE A 417 -0.78 -7.16 -5.02
C PHE A 417 0.36 -6.97 -6.03
N PHE A 418 0.63 -5.75 -6.49
CA PHE A 418 1.82 -5.42 -7.26
C PHE A 418 3.10 -5.72 -6.46
N ILE A 419 3.24 -5.18 -5.25
CA ILE A 419 4.41 -5.39 -4.39
C ILE A 419 4.61 -6.89 -4.11
N ILE A 420 3.55 -7.61 -3.75
CA ILE A 420 3.60 -9.05 -3.47
C ILE A 420 4.05 -9.85 -4.72
N ALA A 421 3.49 -9.56 -5.88
CA ALA A 421 3.87 -10.23 -7.12
C ALA A 421 5.35 -10.02 -7.47
N VAL A 422 5.85 -8.79 -7.29
CA VAL A 422 7.27 -8.48 -7.49
C VAL A 422 8.15 -9.21 -6.48
N LEU A 423 7.79 -9.19 -5.21
CA LEU A 423 8.51 -9.88 -4.14
C LEU A 423 8.66 -11.38 -4.45
N ILE A 424 7.56 -12.04 -4.74
CA ILE A 424 7.56 -13.49 -5.00
C ILE A 424 8.26 -13.81 -6.33
N GLY A 425 8.01 -13.03 -7.37
CA GLY A 425 8.68 -13.21 -8.65
C GLY A 425 10.21 -13.09 -8.55
N LEU A 426 10.72 -12.11 -7.78
CA LEU A 426 12.16 -11.94 -7.56
C LEU A 426 12.78 -13.06 -6.70
N THR A 427 12.07 -13.56 -5.68
CA THR A 427 12.57 -14.69 -4.87
C THR A 427 12.68 -15.96 -5.69
N ARG A 428 11.72 -16.20 -6.57
CA ARG A 428 11.69 -17.38 -7.43
C ARG A 428 12.76 -17.35 -8.52
N LYS A 429 12.98 -16.19 -9.12
CA LYS A 429 14.05 -15.97 -10.11
C LYS A 429 15.42 -16.37 -9.58
N ASN A 430 15.72 -16.07 -8.31
CA ASN A 430 17.02 -16.39 -7.72
C ASN A 430 17.18 -17.89 -7.41
N ASN A 431 16.10 -18.57 -7.00
CA ASN A 431 16.14 -20.02 -6.75
C ASN A 431 16.42 -20.82 -8.02
N PHE A 432 16.02 -20.33 -9.21
CA PHE A 432 16.36 -20.98 -10.49
C PHE A 432 17.84 -20.90 -10.85
N ILE A 433 18.57 -19.92 -10.32
CA ILE A 433 20.02 -19.76 -10.55
C ILE A 433 20.81 -20.72 -9.66
N GLU A 434 20.35 -20.98 -8.42
CA GLU A 434 21.01 -21.94 -7.51
C GLU A 434 20.85 -23.39 -7.97
N ASN A 435 19.71 -23.77 -8.52
CA ASN A 435 19.46 -25.14 -9.00
C ASN A 435 20.16 -25.46 -10.34
N LYS A 436 20.86 -24.48 -10.96
CA LYS A 436 21.65 -24.67 -12.18
C LYS A 436 23.17 -24.67 -11.94
N LYS A 437 23.60 -24.49 -10.72
CA LYS A 437 24.99 -24.68 -10.27
C LYS A 437 25.12 -25.99 -9.54
#